data_f98618e358f574d1a3d7623b8b676ee2
#
_entry.id   f98618e358f574d1a3d7623b8b676ee2
#
_cell.length_a   1.000
_cell.length_b   1.000
_cell.length_c   1.000
_cell.angle_alpha   90.00
_cell.angle_beta   90.00
_cell.angle_gamma   90.00
#
_symmetry.space_group_name_H-M   'P 1'
#
loop_
_entity.id
_entity.type
_entity.pdbx_description
1 polymer ?
#
loop_
_entity_poly.entity_id
_entity_poly.type
_entity_poly.pdbx_seq_one_letter_code
_entity_poly.pdbx_strand_id
1 'polypeptide(L)'
;MPVKNKILVVDDEEALRTVLAAELEGEGYQVTTAADGQDAINILGSAVFDLILLDIKMPNVDGFEVLKFVKERHPATKIIMLTGFADLKNAIESKKLGAEDFVSKPYDLVDLLTTVERVLTGV
;
A
#
# COMPACT_ATOMS: atom_id res chain seq x y z
N MET A 1 -20.52 4.95 -15.39
CA MET A 1 -19.74 5.38 -14.21
C MET A 1 -18.54 4.48 -14.05
N PRO A 2 -17.35 5.03 -13.94
CA PRO A 2 -16.20 4.20 -13.61
C PRO A 2 -16.35 3.62 -12.21
N VAL A 3 -15.99 2.37 -12.06
CA VAL A 3 -15.95 1.75 -10.74
C VAL A 3 -14.76 2.34 -9.99
N LYS A 4 -14.99 2.82 -8.77
CA LYS A 4 -13.90 3.36 -7.95
C LYS A 4 -13.02 2.23 -7.44
N ASN A 5 -11.73 2.40 -7.59
CA ASN A 5 -10.80 1.42 -7.07
C ASN A 5 -10.78 1.45 -5.54
N LYS A 6 -10.60 0.27 -4.96
CA LYS A 6 -10.52 0.11 -3.51
C LYS A 6 -9.07 0.03 -3.10
N ILE A 7 -8.67 0.87 -2.16
CA ILE A 7 -7.29 0.96 -1.69
C ILE A 7 -7.24 0.71 -0.18
N LEU A 8 -6.31 -0.14 0.24
CA LEU A 8 -5.99 -0.33 1.64
C LEU A 8 -4.69 0.40 1.95
N VAL A 9 -4.71 1.26 2.96
CA VAL A 9 -3.52 1.98 3.42
C VAL A 9 -3.07 1.37 4.75
N VAL A 10 -1.87 0.82 4.78
CA VAL A 10 -1.30 0.17 5.96
C VAL A 10 -0.08 0.96 6.43
N ASP A 11 -0.20 1.65 7.54
CA ASP A 11 0.86 2.47 8.11
C ASP A 11 0.62 2.60 9.61
N ASP A 12 1.67 2.43 10.41
CA ASP A 12 1.55 2.53 11.87
C ASP A 12 1.53 3.98 12.38
N GLU A 13 1.84 4.95 11.53
CA GLU A 13 1.77 6.37 11.87
C GLU A 13 0.37 6.92 11.57
N GLU A 14 -0.41 7.17 12.61
CA GLU A 14 -1.79 7.62 12.45
C GLU A 14 -1.92 8.89 11.62
N ALA A 15 -1.04 9.87 11.87
CA ALA A 15 -1.09 11.14 11.16
C ALA A 15 -0.91 10.96 9.64
N LEU A 16 0.08 10.16 9.24
CA LEU A 16 0.32 9.87 7.83
C LEU A 16 -0.82 9.09 7.20
N ARG A 17 -1.33 8.11 7.93
CA ARG A 17 -2.45 7.27 7.48
C ARG A 17 -3.69 8.13 7.22
N THR A 18 -3.99 9.05 8.13
CA THR A 18 -5.15 9.94 8.02
C THR A 18 -5.04 10.88 6.83
N VAL A 19 -3.88 11.52 6.66
CA VAL A 19 -3.65 12.44 5.55
C VAL A 19 -3.73 11.71 4.21
N LEU A 20 -3.07 10.58 4.12
CA LEU A 20 -3.02 9.82 2.87
C LEU A 20 -4.42 9.30 2.49
N ALA A 21 -5.18 8.81 3.46
CA ALA A 21 -6.55 8.36 3.21
C ALA A 21 -7.41 9.50 2.68
N ALA A 22 -7.33 10.68 3.29
CA ALA A 22 -8.11 11.85 2.86
C ALA A 22 -7.76 12.27 1.44
N GLU A 23 -6.47 12.27 1.09
CA GLU A 23 -6.02 12.65 -0.25
C GLU A 23 -6.49 11.64 -1.31
N LEU A 24 -6.42 10.37 -1.00
CA LEU A 24 -6.88 9.32 -1.92
C LEU A 24 -8.40 9.38 -2.11
N GLU A 25 -9.14 9.62 -1.03
CA GLU A 25 -10.60 9.78 -1.12
C GLU A 25 -10.96 11.00 -1.95
N GLY A 26 -10.18 12.07 -1.85
CA GLY A 26 -10.34 13.27 -2.68
C GLY A 26 -10.17 12.99 -4.17
N GLU A 27 -9.38 11.97 -4.53
CA GLU A 27 -9.20 11.54 -5.91
C GLU A 27 -10.26 10.56 -6.38
N GLY A 28 -11.19 10.19 -5.52
CA GLY A 28 -12.31 9.32 -5.89
C GLY A 28 -12.13 7.85 -5.52
N TYR A 29 -11.05 7.48 -4.83
CA TYR A 29 -10.85 6.10 -4.40
C TYR A 29 -11.64 5.78 -3.14
N GLN A 30 -11.99 4.52 -2.97
CA GLN A 30 -12.56 4.02 -1.72
C GLN A 30 -11.41 3.53 -0.84
N VAL A 31 -11.24 4.11 0.33
CA VAL A 31 -10.07 3.86 1.16
C VAL A 31 -10.46 3.20 2.48
N THR A 32 -9.76 2.13 2.81
CA THR A 32 -9.78 1.49 4.13
C THR A 32 -8.38 1.61 4.70
N THR A 33 -8.26 1.77 6.00
CA THR A 33 -6.97 1.91 6.66
C THR A 33 -6.72 0.77 7.63
N ALA A 34 -5.45 0.42 7.82
CA ALA A 34 -5.00 -0.54 8.81
C ALA A 34 -3.83 0.07 9.58
N ALA A 35 -3.81 -0.11 10.88
CA ALA A 35 -2.81 0.50 11.76
C ALA A 35 -1.51 -0.30 11.84
N ASP A 36 -1.53 -1.56 11.47
CA ASP A 36 -0.36 -2.44 11.48
C ASP A 36 -0.57 -3.64 10.57
N GLY A 37 0.45 -4.51 10.49
CA GLY A 37 0.40 -5.66 9.60
C GLY A 37 -0.65 -6.70 9.99
N GLN A 38 -0.85 -6.92 11.28
CA GLN A 38 -1.86 -7.88 11.74
C GLN A 38 -3.27 -7.39 11.41
N ASP A 39 -3.51 -6.10 11.60
CA ASP A 39 -4.79 -5.48 11.25
C ASP A 39 -5.07 -5.63 9.75
N ALA A 40 -4.04 -5.40 8.93
CA ALA A 40 -4.14 -5.57 7.48
C ALA A 40 -4.51 -7.01 7.11
N ILE A 41 -3.85 -7.99 7.71
CA ILE A 41 -4.14 -9.41 7.46
C ILE A 41 -5.58 -9.75 7.86
N ASN A 42 -6.03 -9.23 8.99
CA ASN A 42 -7.41 -9.45 9.45
C ASN A 42 -8.42 -8.87 8.47
N ILE A 43 -8.18 -7.66 7.97
CA ILE A 43 -9.04 -7.01 6.98
C ILE A 43 -9.06 -7.82 5.68
N LEU A 44 -7.90 -8.27 5.24
CA LEU A 44 -7.76 -9.04 4.00
C LEU A 44 -8.41 -10.42 4.07
N GLY A 45 -8.70 -10.91 5.27
CA GLY A 45 -9.44 -12.14 5.45
C GLY A 45 -10.89 -12.07 4.97
N SER A 46 -11.45 -10.86 4.87
CA SER A 46 -12.86 -10.67 4.50
C SER A 46 -13.09 -9.60 3.44
N ALA A 47 -12.05 -8.96 2.94
CA ALA A 47 -12.18 -7.89 1.96
C ALA A 47 -11.10 -8.00 0.90
N VAL A 48 -11.42 -7.53 -0.31
CA VAL A 48 -10.49 -7.54 -1.45
C VAL A 48 -10.27 -6.11 -1.88
N PHE A 49 -9.03 -5.78 -2.22
CA PHE A 49 -8.62 -4.45 -2.65
C PHE A 49 -7.93 -4.51 -4.01
N ASP A 50 -8.00 -3.40 -4.73
CA ASP A 50 -7.29 -3.28 -6.01
C ASP A 50 -5.82 -2.95 -5.79
N LEU A 51 -5.54 -2.18 -4.72
CA LEU A 51 -4.19 -1.72 -4.40
C LEU A 51 -4.02 -1.64 -2.89
N ILE A 52 -2.82 -1.96 -2.42
CA ILE A 52 -2.42 -1.76 -1.03
C ILE A 52 -1.19 -0.86 -1.01
N LEU A 53 -1.26 0.21 -0.22
CA LEU A 53 -0.11 1.04 0.12
C LEU A 53 0.39 0.53 1.46
N LEU A 54 1.60 0.01 1.50
CA LEU A 54 2.05 -0.85 2.59
C LEU A 54 3.39 -0.38 3.13
N ASP A 55 3.40 0.09 4.37
CA ASP A 55 4.63 0.46 5.07
C ASP A 55 5.46 -0.80 5.35
N ILE A 56 6.76 -0.71 5.14
CA ILE A 56 7.67 -1.84 5.38
C ILE A 56 7.91 -2.02 6.87
N LYS A 57 8.22 -0.93 7.58
CA LYS A 57 8.62 -0.99 8.99
C LYS A 57 7.44 -0.83 9.93
N MET A 58 6.97 -1.95 10.43
CA MET A 58 5.91 -1.98 11.43
C MET A 58 6.26 -3.01 12.48
N PRO A 59 5.82 -2.84 13.73
CA PRO A 59 6.09 -3.81 14.77
C PRO A 59 5.35 -5.14 14.52
N ASN A 60 5.92 -6.23 15.00
CA ASN A 60 5.38 -7.59 14.94
C ASN A 60 5.30 -8.14 13.52
N VAL A 61 4.26 -7.83 12.76
CA VAL A 61 4.10 -8.28 11.38
C VAL A 61 4.53 -7.14 10.46
N ASP A 62 5.68 -7.26 9.82
CA ASP A 62 6.19 -6.20 8.95
C ASP A 62 5.58 -6.23 7.55
N GLY A 63 5.92 -5.22 6.75
CA GLY A 63 5.35 -5.08 5.42
C GLY A 63 5.71 -6.23 4.48
N PHE A 64 6.88 -6.84 4.62
CA PHE A 64 7.25 -7.98 3.77
C PHE A 64 6.38 -9.20 4.07
N GLU A 65 6.02 -9.41 5.33
CA GLU A 65 5.13 -10.51 5.70
C GLU A 65 3.73 -10.30 5.13
N VAL A 66 3.22 -9.07 5.18
CA VAL A 66 1.93 -8.73 4.57
C VAL A 66 1.99 -8.93 3.05
N LEU A 67 3.08 -8.48 2.43
CA LEU A 67 3.27 -8.64 0.98
C LEU A 67 3.21 -10.11 0.57
N LYS A 68 3.89 -10.97 1.29
CA LYS A 68 3.87 -12.41 1.02
C LYS A 68 2.46 -12.99 1.17
N PHE A 69 1.77 -12.59 2.23
CA PHE A 69 0.39 -13.02 2.46
C PHE A 69 -0.52 -12.64 1.29
N VAL A 70 -0.42 -11.38 0.84
CA VAL A 70 -1.24 -10.88 -0.26
C VAL A 70 -0.94 -11.62 -1.56
N LYS A 71 0.32 -11.85 -1.86
CA LYS A 71 0.69 -12.55 -3.10
C LYS A 71 0.19 -13.99 -3.13
N GLU A 72 0.09 -14.62 -1.97
CA GLU A 72 -0.48 -15.97 -1.88
C GLU A 72 -2.00 -15.98 -1.98
N ARG A 73 -2.68 -15.07 -1.28
CA ARG A 73 -4.13 -15.10 -1.10
C ARG A 73 -4.88 -14.18 -2.06
N HIS A 74 -4.24 -13.10 -2.49
CA HIS A 74 -4.85 -12.07 -3.34
C HIS A 74 -3.90 -11.69 -4.47
N PRO A 75 -3.54 -12.64 -5.36
CA PRO A 75 -2.49 -12.38 -6.36
C PRO A 75 -2.81 -11.27 -7.35
N ALA A 76 -4.08 -10.92 -7.51
CA ALA A 76 -4.48 -9.83 -8.41
C ALA A 76 -4.36 -8.45 -7.75
N THR A 77 -4.21 -8.38 -6.44
CA THR A 77 -4.08 -7.11 -5.73
C THR A 77 -2.68 -6.56 -5.93
N LYS A 78 -2.59 -5.30 -6.34
CA LYS A 78 -1.31 -4.62 -6.57
C LYS A 78 -0.81 -4.01 -5.28
N ILE A 79 0.51 -3.89 -5.14
CA ILE A 79 1.13 -3.38 -3.91
C ILE A 79 2.18 -2.35 -4.25
N ILE A 80 2.11 -1.21 -3.56
CA ILE A 80 3.17 -0.20 -3.54
C ILE A 80 3.72 -0.20 -2.12
N MET A 81 5.02 -0.44 -1.97
CA MET A 81 5.66 -0.42 -0.65
C MET A 81 6.06 1.01 -0.29
N LEU A 82 5.88 1.35 0.97
CA LEU A 82 6.32 2.64 1.53
C LEU A 82 7.50 2.36 2.45
N THR A 83 8.59 3.09 2.26
CA THR A 83 9.80 2.89 3.07
C THR A 83 10.28 4.20 3.67
N GLY A 84 10.82 4.15 4.90
CA GLY A 84 11.27 5.34 5.62
C GLY A 84 12.48 6.04 5.01
N PHE A 85 13.27 5.35 4.21
CA PHE A 85 14.43 5.92 3.51
C PHE A 85 14.55 5.26 2.16
N ALA A 86 15.22 5.94 1.22
CA ALA A 86 15.55 5.35 -0.07
C ALA A 86 16.57 4.23 0.18
N ASP A 87 16.08 3.07 0.54
CA ASP A 87 16.88 1.89 0.83
C ASP A 87 16.80 0.96 -0.38
N LEU A 88 17.87 0.93 -1.15
CA LEU A 88 17.94 0.13 -2.37
C LEU A 88 17.71 -1.35 -2.07
N LYS A 89 18.22 -1.83 -0.95
CA LYS A 89 18.04 -3.23 -0.56
C LYS A 89 16.56 -3.56 -0.35
N ASN A 90 15.83 -2.70 0.35
CA ASN A 90 14.39 -2.90 0.55
C ASN A 90 13.61 -2.80 -0.75
N ALA A 91 14.01 -1.88 -1.63
CA ALA A 91 13.37 -1.75 -2.94
C ALA A 91 13.54 -3.00 -3.79
N ILE A 92 14.76 -3.53 -3.84
CA ILE A 92 15.06 -4.76 -4.58
C ILE A 92 14.26 -5.94 -4.01
N GLU A 93 14.26 -6.09 -2.69
CA GLU A 93 13.53 -7.17 -2.03
C GLU A 93 12.02 -7.08 -2.30
N SER A 94 11.47 -5.86 -2.24
CA SER A 94 10.05 -5.62 -2.54
C SER A 94 9.68 -6.08 -3.94
N LYS A 95 10.50 -5.72 -4.92
CA LYS A 95 10.27 -6.12 -6.32
C LYS A 95 10.36 -7.63 -6.50
N LYS A 96 11.34 -8.27 -5.88
CA LYS A 96 11.50 -9.72 -5.93
C LYS A 96 10.28 -10.44 -5.36
N LEU A 97 9.67 -9.88 -4.32
CA LEU A 97 8.51 -10.47 -3.68
C LEU A 97 7.19 -10.10 -4.38
N GLY A 98 7.25 -9.32 -5.44
CA GLY A 98 6.09 -9.04 -6.29
C GLY A 98 5.40 -7.70 -6.09
N ALA A 99 6.00 -6.77 -5.35
CA ALA A 99 5.45 -5.40 -5.28
C ALA A 99 5.61 -4.72 -6.64
N GLU A 100 4.62 -3.96 -7.04
CA GLU A 100 4.65 -3.24 -8.31
C GLU A 100 5.60 -2.05 -8.28
N ASP A 101 5.70 -1.40 -7.13
CA ASP A 101 6.60 -0.25 -6.98
C ASP A 101 6.88 0.00 -5.51
N PHE A 102 7.76 0.98 -5.24
CA PHE A 102 7.97 1.46 -3.88
C PHE A 102 8.14 2.97 -3.89
N VAL A 103 7.83 3.61 -2.76
CA VAL A 103 7.94 5.05 -2.60
C VAL A 103 8.66 5.33 -1.29
N SER A 104 9.67 6.19 -1.33
CA SER A 104 10.44 6.56 -0.14
C SER A 104 9.74 7.65 0.66
N LYS A 105 9.76 7.51 1.99
CA LYS A 105 9.34 8.58 2.89
C LYS A 105 10.53 9.51 3.18
N PRO A 106 10.33 10.80 3.35
CA PRO A 106 9.09 11.52 3.14
C PRO A 106 8.76 11.60 1.64
N TYR A 107 7.52 11.32 1.28
CA TYR A 107 7.12 11.36 -0.12
C TYR A 107 6.39 12.65 -0.45
N ASP A 108 6.46 13.04 -1.72
CA ASP A 108 5.65 14.10 -2.29
C ASP A 108 4.29 13.50 -2.61
N LEU A 109 3.20 14.12 -2.13
CA LEU A 109 1.86 13.59 -2.35
C LEU A 109 1.48 13.50 -3.82
N VAL A 110 1.88 14.50 -4.62
CA VAL A 110 1.61 14.47 -6.06
C VAL A 110 2.29 13.28 -6.71
N ASP A 111 3.55 13.03 -6.36
CA ASP A 111 4.30 11.89 -6.90
C ASP A 111 3.66 10.57 -6.47
N LEU A 112 3.23 10.47 -5.22
CA LEU A 112 2.58 9.27 -4.72
C LEU A 112 1.26 9.01 -5.45
N LEU A 113 0.42 10.04 -5.60
CA LEU A 113 -0.84 9.92 -6.31
C LEU A 113 -0.64 9.53 -7.77
N THR A 114 0.39 10.08 -8.41
CA THR A 114 0.76 9.72 -9.78
C THR A 114 1.16 8.24 -9.87
N THR A 115 1.94 7.78 -8.90
CA THR A 115 2.36 6.36 -8.85
C THR A 115 1.15 5.44 -8.65
N VAL A 116 0.24 5.82 -7.77
CA VAL A 116 -1.00 5.07 -7.52
C VAL A 116 -1.79 4.93 -8.82
N GLU A 117 -2.01 6.04 -9.51
CA GLU A 117 -2.77 6.02 -10.77
C GLU A 117 -2.09 5.15 -11.82
N ARG A 118 -0.77 5.29 -11.99
CA ARG A 118 -0.01 4.50 -12.96
C ARG A 118 -0.11 3.01 -12.66
N VAL A 119 0.04 2.62 -11.40
CA VAL A 119 -0.03 1.21 -11.00
C VAL A 119 -1.43 0.64 -11.23
N LEU A 120 -2.46 1.41 -10.90
CA LEU A 120 -3.85 0.97 -11.07
C LEU A 120 -4.27 0.88 -12.53
N THR A 121 -3.80 1.78 -13.37
CA THR A 121 -4.16 1.79 -14.79
C THR A 121 -3.24 0.91 -15.64
N GLY A 122 -2.08 0.57 -15.14
CA GLY A 122 -1.10 -0.22 -15.87
C GLY A 122 -0.35 0.56 -16.94
N VAL A 123 -0.40 1.88 -16.88
CA VAL A 123 0.26 2.73 -17.89
C VAL A 123 1.58 3.26 -17.38
#